data_9b9a5570b495e7d3fe756eba11372a18
#
_entry.id   9b9a5570b495e7d3fe756eba11372a18
#
_cell.length_a   1.000
_cell.length_b   1.000
_cell.length_c   1.000
_cell.angle_alpha   90.00
_cell.angle_beta   90.00
_cell.angle_gamma   90.00
#
_symmetry.space_group_name_H-M   'P 1'
#
loop_
_entity.id
_entity.type
_entity.pdbx_description
1 polymer ?
#
loop_
_entity_poly.entity_id
_entity_poly.type
_entity_poly.pdbx_seq_one_letter_code
_entity_poly.pdbx_strand_id
1 'polypeptide(L)'
;MNRTFAYVSAPNGESHAHAKLRNYCRQLYDLGYLPICPTLMFSRFLDGELPEERENGRAMSMDILRRCRVLVVCSNDVTEDMEKEILLAKRLGIVATTLAGIRKISLQAEPREE
;
A
#
# COMPACT_ATOMS: atom_id res chain seq x y z
N MET A 1 6.64 -2.55 20.42
CA MET A 1 6.30 -3.44 19.33
C MET A 1 6.74 -2.85 18.02
N ASN A 2 7.33 -3.68 17.18
CA ASN A 2 7.82 -3.24 15.89
C ASN A 2 7.05 -3.91 14.79
N ARG A 3 6.29 -3.10 14.07
CA ARG A 3 5.55 -3.64 12.93
C ARG A 3 6.25 -3.23 11.65
N THR A 4 6.17 -4.10 10.65
CA THR A 4 6.77 -3.85 9.35
C THR A 4 5.86 -2.91 8.55
N PHE A 5 6.44 -1.86 7.99
CA PHE A 5 5.70 -0.91 7.18
C PHE A 5 5.32 -1.57 5.86
N ALA A 6 4.03 -1.62 5.59
CA ALA A 6 3.49 -2.24 4.38
C ALA A 6 2.77 -1.18 3.56
N TYR A 7 3.27 -0.94 2.35
CA TYR A 7 2.67 0.04 1.45
C TYR A 7 1.48 -0.60 0.75
N VAL A 8 0.32 0.02 0.85
CA VAL A 8 -0.89 -0.50 0.21
C VAL A 8 -0.98 0.07 -1.19
N SER A 9 -0.83 -0.81 -2.19
CA SER A 9 -0.92 -0.42 -3.60
C SER A 9 -2.27 -0.89 -4.13
N ALA A 10 -3.12 0.04 -4.50
CA ALA A 10 -4.47 -0.26 -4.95
C ALA A 10 -4.99 0.86 -5.83
N PRO A 11 -6.00 0.61 -6.66
CA PRO A 11 -6.57 1.66 -7.49
C PRO A 11 -7.18 2.75 -6.60
N ASN A 12 -7.18 3.98 -7.11
CA ASN A 12 -7.80 5.07 -6.38
C ASN A 12 -8.68 5.85 -7.35
N GLY A 13 -9.34 6.86 -6.87
CA GLY A 13 -10.09 7.73 -7.74
C GLY A 13 -11.60 7.68 -7.60
N GLU A 14 -12.16 6.61 -7.08
CA GLU A 14 -13.58 6.50 -6.93
C GLU A 14 -13.93 6.64 -5.46
N SER A 15 -14.99 7.35 -5.16
CA SER A 15 -15.32 7.63 -3.77
C SER A 15 -15.55 6.37 -2.94
N HIS A 16 -16.21 5.36 -3.53
CA HIS A 16 -16.45 4.14 -2.77
C HIS A 16 -15.19 3.29 -2.60
N ALA A 17 -14.13 3.61 -3.34
CA ALA A 17 -12.89 2.87 -3.22
C ALA A 17 -12.23 3.09 -1.86
N HIS A 18 -12.53 4.21 -1.19
CA HIS A 18 -11.93 4.47 0.11
C HIS A 18 -12.34 3.42 1.14
N ALA A 19 -13.57 2.91 1.05
CA ALA A 19 -13.99 1.86 1.95
C ALA A 19 -13.17 0.59 1.73
N LYS A 20 -12.86 0.29 0.46
CA LYS A 20 -12.02 -0.86 0.16
C LYS A 20 -10.61 -0.67 0.66
N LEU A 21 -10.08 0.54 0.50
CA LEU A 21 -8.72 0.84 0.95
C LEU A 21 -8.62 0.69 2.47
N ARG A 22 -9.61 1.17 3.19
CA ARG A 22 -9.64 1.02 4.64
C ARG A 22 -9.69 -0.46 5.03
N ASN A 23 -10.44 -1.25 4.27
CA ASN A 23 -10.53 -2.68 4.54
C ASN A 23 -9.21 -3.39 4.30
N TYR A 24 -8.48 -3.03 3.24
CA TYR A 24 -7.16 -3.60 2.99
C TYR A 24 -6.23 -3.28 4.15
N CYS A 25 -6.26 -2.04 4.62
CA CYS A 25 -5.43 -1.63 5.74
C CYS A 25 -5.79 -2.42 7.00
N ARG A 26 -7.08 -2.63 7.22
CA ARG A 26 -7.52 -3.38 8.39
C ARG A 26 -7.02 -4.81 8.34
N GLN A 27 -7.07 -5.44 7.15
CA GLN A 27 -6.59 -6.79 7.00
C GLN A 27 -5.10 -6.89 7.27
N LEU A 28 -4.32 -5.93 6.78
CA LEU A 28 -2.88 -5.91 7.02
C LEU A 28 -2.57 -5.66 8.48
N TYR A 29 -3.35 -4.79 9.11
CA TYR A 29 -3.19 -4.56 10.54
C TYR A 29 -3.43 -5.86 11.32
N ASP A 30 -4.46 -6.60 10.95
CA ASP A 30 -4.76 -7.86 11.64
C ASP A 30 -3.66 -8.88 11.42
N LEU A 31 -2.91 -8.79 10.33
CA LEU A 31 -1.81 -9.69 10.05
C LEU A 31 -0.51 -9.24 10.71
N GLY A 32 -0.54 -8.13 11.43
CA GLY A 32 0.63 -7.69 12.19
C GLY A 32 1.48 -6.62 11.53
N TYR A 33 1.03 -6.07 10.41
CA TYR A 33 1.78 -5.04 9.71
C TYR A 33 1.35 -3.64 10.15
N LEU A 34 2.14 -2.65 9.76
CA LEU A 34 1.77 -1.25 9.90
C LEU A 34 1.42 -0.79 8.49
N PRO A 35 0.13 -0.75 8.16
CA PRO A 35 -0.26 -0.43 6.78
C PRO A 35 -0.18 1.06 6.51
N ILE A 36 0.38 1.41 5.35
CA ILE A 36 0.48 2.79 4.92
C ILE A 36 -0.25 2.89 3.59
N CYS A 37 -1.29 3.69 3.55
CA CYS A 37 -2.06 3.89 2.33
C CYS A 37 -2.08 5.39 2.00
N PRO A 38 -1.16 5.84 1.14
CA PRO A 38 -1.06 7.27 0.85
C PRO A 38 -2.34 7.88 0.32
N THR A 39 -3.10 7.13 -0.47
CA THR A 39 -4.36 7.65 -0.99
C THR A 39 -5.30 8.06 0.14
N LEU A 40 -5.41 7.24 1.18
CA LEU A 40 -6.26 7.58 2.31
C LEU A 40 -5.72 8.77 3.07
N MET A 41 -4.40 8.89 3.16
CA MET A 41 -3.79 9.99 3.87
C MET A 41 -3.97 11.31 3.14
N PHE A 42 -3.59 11.33 1.87
CA PHE A 42 -3.56 12.58 1.11
C PHE A 42 -4.94 13.08 0.69
N SER A 43 -5.90 12.18 0.52
CA SER A 43 -7.25 12.59 0.14
C SER A 43 -7.89 13.48 1.19
N ARG A 44 -7.30 13.54 2.39
CA ARG A 44 -7.84 14.37 3.44
C ARG A 44 -7.51 15.84 3.24
N PHE A 45 -6.45 16.15 2.51
CA PHE A 45 -6.05 17.55 2.37
C PHE A 45 -5.58 17.94 0.98
N LEU A 46 -5.45 17.00 0.04
CA LEU A 46 -5.09 17.34 -1.32
C LEU A 46 -6.31 17.22 -2.23
N ASP A 47 -6.40 18.12 -3.20
CA ASP A 47 -7.47 18.10 -4.18
C ASP A 47 -6.96 17.38 -5.41
N GLY A 48 -7.42 16.14 -5.62
CA GLY A 48 -6.95 15.31 -6.74
C GLY A 48 -7.37 15.83 -8.10
N GLU A 49 -8.27 16.81 -8.15
CA GLU A 49 -8.66 17.39 -9.41
C GLU A 49 -7.71 18.48 -9.87
N LEU A 50 -6.86 18.98 -8.98
CA LEU A 50 -5.84 19.95 -9.35
C LEU A 50 -4.61 19.19 -9.81
N PRO A 51 -4.17 19.39 -11.05
CA PRO A 51 -3.04 18.60 -11.58
C PRO A 51 -1.77 18.71 -10.75
N GLU A 52 -1.50 19.89 -10.22
CA GLU A 52 -0.30 20.07 -9.41
C GLU A 52 -0.38 19.27 -8.12
N GLU A 53 -1.54 19.28 -7.46
CA GLU A 53 -1.68 18.53 -6.22
C GLU A 53 -1.70 17.03 -6.46
N ARG A 54 -2.26 16.61 -7.58
CA ARG A 54 -2.26 15.20 -7.94
C ARG A 54 -0.83 14.72 -8.17
N GLU A 55 -0.02 15.55 -8.84
CA GLU A 55 1.36 15.17 -9.11
C GLU A 55 2.18 15.17 -7.82
N ASN A 56 1.95 16.14 -6.94
CA ASN A 56 2.64 16.16 -5.65
C ASN A 56 2.28 14.95 -4.81
N GLY A 57 1.03 14.52 -4.89
CA GLY A 57 0.60 13.33 -4.17
C GLY A 57 1.33 12.08 -4.66
N ARG A 58 1.53 11.98 -5.98
CA ARG A 58 2.27 10.85 -6.53
C ARG A 58 3.71 10.86 -6.06
N ALA A 59 4.35 12.03 -6.09
CA ALA A 59 5.74 12.14 -5.67
C ALA A 59 5.91 11.81 -4.20
N MET A 60 4.99 12.29 -3.36
CA MET A 60 5.06 11.99 -1.93
C MET A 60 4.80 10.52 -1.66
N SER A 61 3.92 9.90 -2.46
CA SER A 61 3.66 8.46 -2.31
C SER A 61 4.92 7.66 -2.60
N MET A 62 5.68 8.05 -3.60
CA MET A 62 6.93 7.36 -3.93
C MET A 62 7.95 7.52 -2.80
N ASP A 63 7.98 8.69 -2.17
CA ASP A 63 8.87 8.93 -1.04
C ASP A 63 8.49 8.01 0.13
N ILE A 64 7.20 7.82 0.35
CA ILE A 64 6.74 6.93 1.40
C ILE A 64 7.12 5.49 1.08
N LEU A 65 6.94 5.09 -0.17
CA LEU A 65 7.26 3.73 -0.59
C LEU A 65 8.71 3.39 -0.30
N ARG A 66 9.60 4.34 -0.50
CA ARG A 66 11.02 4.11 -0.25
C ARG A 66 11.31 3.76 1.20
N ARG A 67 10.42 4.12 2.10
CA ARG A 67 10.58 3.85 3.52
C ARG A 67 9.85 2.61 4.01
N CYS A 68 9.12 1.95 3.09
CA CYS A 68 8.40 0.73 3.47
C CYS A 68 9.24 -0.50 3.18
N ARG A 69 8.92 -1.59 3.84
CA ARG A 69 9.64 -2.83 3.68
C ARG A 69 8.97 -3.77 2.70
N VAL A 70 7.69 -3.61 2.50
CA VAL A 70 6.95 -4.48 1.60
C VAL A 70 5.88 -3.66 0.91
N LEU A 71 5.62 -3.98 -0.36
CA LEU A 71 4.52 -3.37 -1.11
C LEU A 71 3.49 -4.47 -1.33
N VAL A 72 2.25 -4.20 -0.97
CA VAL A 72 1.17 -5.17 -1.07
C VAL A 72 0.15 -4.71 -2.10
N VAL A 73 0.05 -5.47 -3.18
CA VAL A 73 -0.93 -5.20 -4.22
C VAL A 73 -2.27 -5.75 -3.74
N CYS A 74 -3.24 -4.87 -3.57
CA CYS A 74 -4.50 -5.24 -2.95
C CYS A 74 -5.69 -5.30 -3.90
N SER A 75 -5.43 -5.37 -5.18
CA SER A 75 -6.51 -5.43 -6.16
C SER A 75 -6.08 -6.26 -7.34
N ASN A 76 -7.04 -6.87 -8.02
CA ASN A 76 -6.75 -7.63 -9.23
C ASN A 76 -6.56 -6.68 -10.41
N ASP A 77 -7.05 -5.44 -10.28
CA ASP A 77 -6.87 -4.44 -11.32
C ASP A 77 -5.63 -3.63 -11.01
N VAL A 78 -4.61 -3.75 -11.84
CA VAL A 78 -3.36 -3.04 -11.65
C VAL A 78 -3.36 -1.83 -12.57
N THR A 79 -3.42 -0.65 -11.99
CA THR A 79 -3.42 0.59 -12.76
C THR A 79 -2.00 0.99 -13.14
N GLU A 80 -1.89 2.00 -13.97
CA GLU A 80 -0.60 2.49 -14.41
C GLU A 80 0.20 3.01 -13.22
N ASP A 81 -0.45 3.70 -12.30
CA ASP A 81 0.23 4.20 -11.10
C ASP A 81 0.73 3.04 -10.24
N MET A 82 -0.06 1.99 -10.13
CA MET A 82 0.35 0.82 -9.36
C MET A 82 1.55 0.15 -10.01
N GLU A 83 1.59 0.11 -11.35
CA GLU A 83 2.73 -0.47 -12.05
C GLU A 83 4.00 0.30 -11.74
N LYS A 84 3.91 1.62 -11.66
CA LYS A 84 5.06 2.45 -11.33
C LYS A 84 5.54 2.17 -9.90
N GLU A 85 4.60 1.97 -8.99
CA GLU A 85 4.93 1.64 -7.61
C GLU A 85 5.64 0.29 -7.54
N ILE A 86 5.12 -0.69 -8.26
CA ILE A 86 5.71 -2.03 -8.28
C ILE A 86 7.13 -1.97 -8.86
N LEU A 87 7.31 -1.22 -9.93
CA LEU A 87 8.62 -1.09 -10.56
C LEU A 87 9.62 -0.43 -9.61
N LEU A 88 9.18 0.61 -8.91
CA LEU A 88 10.06 1.28 -7.96
C LEU A 88 10.44 0.32 -6.83
N ALA A 89 9.47 -0.43 -6.33
CA ALA A 89 9.74 -1.39 -5.26
C ALA A 89 10.80 -2.39 -5.72
N LYS A 90 10.66 -2.92 -6.93
CA LYS A 90 11.62 -3.88 -7.45
C LYS A 90 13.00 -3.27 -7.59
N ARG A 91 13.06 -2.02 -8.05
CA ARG A 91 14.33 -1.34 -8.23
C ARG A 91 15.03 -1.12 -6.89
N LEU A 92 14.27 -0.90 -5.84
CA LEU A 92 14.81 -0.64 -4.52
C LEU A 92 15.02 -1.93 -3.70
N GLY A 93 14.68 -3.07 -4.26
CA GLY A 93 14.80 -4.32 -3.50
C GLY A 93 13.72 -4.51 -2.46
N ILE A 94 12.59 -3.80 -2.59
CA ILE A 94 11.48 -3.94 -1.68
C ILE A 94 10.60 -5.08 -2.18
N VAL A 95 10.23 -5.99 -1.29
CA VAL A 95 9.40 -7.12 -1.65
C VAL A 95 8.02 -6.64 -2.10
N ALA A 96 7.59 -7.08 -3.27
CA ALA A 96 6.26 -6.76 -3.79
C ALA A 96 5.45 -8.06 -3.83
N THR A 97 4.32 -8.07 -3.15
CA THR A 97 3.48 -9.25 -3.10
C THR A 97 2.02 -8.84 -3.17
N THR A 98 1.12 -9.79 -3.09
CA THR A 98 -0.32 -9.52 -3.10
C THR A 98 -0.86 -9.71 -1.69
N LEU A 99 -2.08 -9.25 -1.48
CA LEU A 99 -2.72 -9.46 -0.18
C LEU A 99 -2.89 -10.95 0.10
N ALA A 100 -3.26 -11.72 -0.91
CA ALA A 100 -3.38 -13.17 -0.75
C ALA A 100 -2.01 -13.79 -0.44
N GLY A 101 -0.97 -13.32 -1.10
CA GLY A 101 0.38 -13.83 -0.88
C GLY A 101 0.88 -13.55 0.52
N ILE A 102 0.64 -12.34 1.01
CA ILE A 102 1.15 -11.98 2.33
C ILE A 102 0.36 -12.71 3.42
N ARG A 103 -0.92 -12.95 3.18
CA ARG A 103 -1.73 -13.71 4.12
C ARG A 103 -1.23 -15.14 4.20
N LYS A 104 -0.85 -15.71 3.06
CA LYS A 104 -0.34 -17.06 3.01
C LYS A 104 0.99 -17.17 3.76
N ILE A 105 1.85 -16.19 3.58
CA ILE A 105 3.13 -16.16 4.28
C ILE A 105 2.91 -16.08 5.79
N SER A 106 1.97 -15.25 6.21
CA SER A 106 1.69 -15.10 7.64
C SER A 106 1.20 -16.40 8.25
N LEU A 107 0.36 -17.14 7.51
CA LEU A 107 -0.14 -18.41 8.01
C LEU A 107 0.97 -19.44 8.13
N GLN A 108 1.89 -19.44 7.17
CA GLN A 108 2.99 -20.39 7.19
C GLN A 108 4.01 -20.06 8.25
N ALA A 109 4.16 -18.77 8.54
CA ALA A 109 5.12 -18.34 9.52
C ALA A 109 4.59 -18.36 10.92
N GLU A 110 3.39 -18.93 11.13
CA GLU A 110 2.77 -18.98 12.30
C GLU A 110 3.29 -19.77 13.25
N PRO A 111 2.83 -19.49 14.28
CA PRO A 111 3.42 -18.50 15.06
C PRO A 111 4.41 -19.11 15.87
N ARG A 112 5.33 -18.36 16.14
CA ARG A 112 6.17 -18.87 16.92
C ARG A 112 5.87 -18.43 18.18
N GLU A 113 6.05 -19.10 19.10
CA GLU A 113 5.81 -18.76 20.26
C GLU A 113 6.88 -18.16 20.73
N GLU A 114 6.91 -17.35 21.34
CA GLU A 114 7.95 -16.66 21.73
C GLU A 114 7.97 -16.33 22.94
#